data_656b8e229e9e81e3f2eaf3c6bfafbe0f
#
_entry.id   656b8e229e9e81e3f2eaf3c6bfafbe0f
#
_cell.length_a   1.000
_cell.length_b   1.000
_cell.length_c   1.000
_cell.angle_alpha   90.00
_cell.angle_beta   90.00
_cell.angle_gamma   90.00
#
_symmetry.space_group_name_H-M   'P 1'
#
loop_
_entity.id
_entity.type
_entity.pdbx_description
1 polymer ?
#
loop_
_entity_poly.entity_id
_entity_poly.type
_entity_poly.pdbx_seq_one_letter_code
_entity_poly.pdbx_strand_id
1 'polypeptide(L)'
;MITIDDMSIGYIDLYNFDIVHSRAGVGIFIDKKFRKKGIANKALKTLIEISNKELHLNQLFAEVFQSNKAAISLFEHAGFKLNGLKKQWIRKQEAYEDLLFFQLMNT
;
A
#
# COMPACT_ATOMS: atom_id res chain seq x y z
N MET A 1 1.57 5.01 -12.78
CA MET A 1 0.89 3.85 -13.37
C MET A 1 1.88 2.73 -13.64
N ILE A 2 1.50 1.50 -13.39
CA ILE A 2 2.35 0.33 -13.66
C ILE A 2 1.99 -0.23 -15.02
N THR A 3 2.96 -0.34 -15.91
CA THR A 3 2.72 -0.85 -17.28
C THR A 3 3.74 -1.90 -17.67
N ILE A 4 3.31 -2.85 -18.52
CA ILE A 4 4.16 -3.83 -19.18
C ILE A 4 3.68 -3.93 -20.61
N ASP A 5 4.61 -3.79 -21.59
CA ASP A 5 4.32 -3.88 -23.02
C ASP A 5 3.16 -2.97 -23.42
N ASP A 6 3.19 -1.72 -22.93
CA ASP A 6 2.16 -0.72 -23.16
C ASP A 6 0.77 -1.08 -22.63
N MET A 7 0.66 -2.16 -21.87
CA MET A 7 -0.59 -2.54 -21.22
C MET A 7 -0.61 -2.08 -19.76
N SER A 8 -1.71 -1.46 -19.38
CA SER A 8 -1.90 -1.06 -18.00
C SER A 8 -2.24 -2.28 -17.15
N ILE A 9 -1.38 -2.62 -16.18
CA ILE A 9 -1.57 -3.78 -15.31
C ILE A 9 -2.00 -3.39 -13.90
N GLY A 10 -2.01 -2.09 -13.62
CA GLY A 10 -2.39 -1.59 -12.31
C GLY A 10 -1.83 -0.22 -12.07
N TYR A 11 -1.88 0.19 -10.82
CA TYR A 11 -1.27 1.45 -10.41
C TYR A 11 -0.73 1.34 -8.99
N ILE A 12 0.23 2.21 -8.70
CA ILE A 12 0.71 2.43 -7.35
C ILE A 12 0.94 3.93 -7.22
N ASP A 13 0.49 4.51 -6.12
CA ASP A 13 0.66 5.94 -5.91
C ASP A 13 0.79 6.28 -4.43
N LEU A 14 1.15 7.54 -4.18
CA LEU A 14 1.14 8.11 -2.85
C LEU A 14 -0.07 9.03 -2.72
N TYR A 15 -0.73 8.97 -1.58
CA TYR A 15 -1.86 9.85 -1.30
C TYR A 15 -1.71 10.46 0.09
N ASN A 16 -2.52 11.49 0.37
CA ASN A 16 -2.45 12.22 1.65
C ASN A 16 -1.03 12.62 2.02
N PHE A 17 -0.32 13.16 1.03
CA PHE A 17 1.06 13.60 1.22
C PHE A 17 1.10 14.76 2.20
N ASP A 18 1.83 14.58 3.30
CA ASP A 18 1.94 15.57 4.36
C ASP A 18 3.40 15.97 4.53
N ILE A 19 3.75 17.13 4.00
CA ILE A 19 5.13 17.62 4.05
C ILE A 19 5.53 17.96 5.49
N VAL A 20 4.61 18.51 6.25
CA VAL A 20 4.90 18.95 7.64
C VAL A 20 5.27 17.76 8.51
N HIS A 21 4.56 16.65 8.37
CA HIS A 21 4.79 15.46 9.18
C HIS A 21 5.60 14.38 8.45
N SER A 22 6.03 14.67 7.22
CA SER A 22 6.88 13.77 6.42
C SER A 22 6.30 12.37 6.29
N ARG A 23 5.06 12.29 5.83
CA ARG A 23 4.39 11.00 5.65
C ARG A 23 3.48 11.01 4.43
N ALA A 24 3.18 9.82 3.91
CA ALA A 24 2.23 9.63 2.82
C ALA A 24 1.63 8.24 2.91
N GLY A 25 0.43 8.09 2.38
CA GLY A 25 -0.21 6.79 2.25
C GLY A 25 0.16 6.15 0.93
N VAL A 26 0.12 4.83 0.89
CA VAL A 26 0.41 4.04 -0.30
C VAL A 26 -0.88 3.38 -0.77
N GLY A 27 -1.28 3.67 -2.02
CA GLY A 27 -2.36 2.98 -2.69
C GLY A 27 -1.78 2.09 -3.79
N ILE A 28 -2.27 0.85 -3.89
CA ILE A 28 -1.80 -0.06 -4.91
C ILE A 28 -2.95 -0.91 -5.43
N PHE A 29 -2.98 -1.09 -6.75
CA PHE A 29 -3.92 -1.99 -7.42
C PHE A 29 -3.20 -2.70 -8.55
N ILE A 30 -3.36 -4.02 -8.62
CA ILE A 30 -2.81 -4.83 -9.71
C ILE A 30 -3.96 -5.64 -10.31
N ASP A 31 -4.09 -5.60 -11.64
CA ASP A 31 -5.10 -6.39 -12.34
C ASP A 31 -4.91 -7.87 -12.03
N LYS A 32 -6.02 -8.59 -11.87
CA LYS A 32 -6.01 -10.00 -11.52
C LYS A 32 -5.09 -10.84 -12.41
N LYS A 33 -5.02 -10.51 -13.69
CA LYS A 33 -4.22 -11.26 -14.67
C LYS A 33 -2.72 -11.22 -14.36
N PHE A 34 -2.28 -10.19 -13.65
CA PHE A 34 -0.86 -9.96 -13.38
C PHE A 34 -0.47 -10.15 -11.93
N ARG A 35 -1.40 -10.66 -11.12
CA ARG A 35 -1.11 -10.95 -9.72
C ARG A 35 -0.20 -12.19 -9.63
N LYS A 36 0.56 -12.30 -8.55
CA LYS A 36 1.47 -13.41 -8.27
C LYS A 36 2.69 -13.47 -9.19
N LYS A 37 2.98 -12.40 -9.93
CA LYS A 37 4.18 -12.32 -10.77
C LYS A 37 5.29 -11.47 -10.15
N GLY A 38 5.16 -11.12 -8.88
CA GLY A 38 6.15 -10.29 -8.22
C GLY A 38 6.14 -8.82 -8.62
N ILE A 39 5.21 -8.42 -9.49
CA ILE A 39 5.14 -7.04 -10.00
C ILE A 39 4.82 -6.06 -8.87
N ALA A 40 3.85 -6.40 -8.03
CA ALA A 40 3.45 -5.54 -6.92
C ALA A 40 4.59 -5.35 -5.93
N ASN A 41 5.34 -6.42 -5.63
CA ASN A 41 6.48 -6.34 -4.74
C ASN A 41 7.57 -5.42 -5.28
N LYS A 42 7.87 -5.52 -6.57
CA LYS A 42 8.87 -4.66 -7.22
C LYS A 42 8.43 -3.21 -7.23
N ALA A 43 7.17 -2.95 -7.56
CA ALA A 43 6.64 -1.60 -7.59
C ALA A 43 6.66 -0.97 -6.20
N LEU A 44 6.27 -1.72 -5.19
CA LEU A 44 6.25 -1.24 -3.82
C LEU A 44 7.67 -0.95 -3.31
N LYS A 45 8.62 -1.83 -3.60
CA LYS A 45 10.02 -1.61 -3.24
C LYS A 45 10.56 -0.33 -3.87
N THR A 46 10.28 -0.11 -5.14
CA THR A 46 10.71 1.09 -5.85
C THR A 46 10.11 2.33 -5.20
N LEU A 47 8.83 2.29 -4.87
CA LEU A 47 8.16 3.42 -4.23
C LEU A 47 8.74 3.72 -2.86
N ILE A 48 9.05 2.68 -2.08
CA ILE A 48 9.69 2.84 -0.78
C ILE A 48 11.06 3.53 -0.93
N GLU A 49 11.85 3.11 -1.90
CA GLU A 49 13.15 3.73 -2.16
C GLU A 49 13.02 5.20 -2.54
N ILE A 50 12.07 5.52 -3.41
CA ILE A 50 11.81 6.90 -3.83
C ILE A 50 11.38 7.74 -2.62
N SER A 51 10.49 7.21 -1.80
CA SER A 51 9.98 7.93 -0.64
C SER A 51 11.11 8.25 0.35
N ASN A 52 12.07 7.36 0.48
CA ASN A 52 13.18 7.54 1.41
C ASN A 52 14.28 8.43 0.80
N LYS A 53 14.75 8.09 -0.39
CA LYS A 53 15.93 8.73 -0.97
C LYS A 53 15.65 10.06 -1.65
N GLU A 54 14.52 10.20 -2.32
CA GLU A 54 14.19 11.40 -3.08
C GLU A 54 13.22 12.32 -2.37
N LEU A 55 12.21 11.77 -1.72
CA LEU A 55 11.19 12.57 -1.04
C LEU A 55 11.51 12.79 0.43
N HIS A 56 12.45 12.05 0.98
CA HIS A 56 12.88 12.16 2.39
C HIS A 56 11.72 12.06 3.38
N LEU A 57 10.77 11.17 3.08
CA LEU A 57 9.65 10.95 3.98
C LEU A 57 10.07 10.14 5.19
N ASN A 58 9.56 10.50 6.36
CA ASN A 58 9.82 9.76 7.59
C ASN A 58 9.12 8.40 7.58
N GLN A 59 7.90 8.34 7.03
CA GLN A 59 7.15 7.11 7.03
C GLN A 59 6.16 7.03 5.89
N LEU A 60 5.78 5.79 5.58
CA LEU A 60 4.65 5.48 4.71
C LEU A 60 3.61 4.73 5.53
N PHE A 61 2.36 4.87 5.17
CA PHE A 61 1.30 4.09 5.77
C PHE A 61 0.41 3.48 4.69
N ALA A 62 -0.34 2.46 5.05
CA ALA A 62 -1.29 1.83 4.15
C ALA A 62 -2.53 1.42 4.94
N GLU A 63 -3.69 1.69 4.37
CA GLU A 63 -4.96 1.27 4.94
C GLU A 63 -5.50 0.13 4.09
N VAL A 64 -5.75 -1.01 4.71
CA VAL A 64 -6.05 -2.26 4.02
C VAL A 64 -7.31 -2.89 4.59
N PHE A 65 -8.22 -3.30 3.71
CA PHE A 65 -9.40 -4.05 4.14
C PHE A 65 -8.97 -5.38 4.75
N GLN A 66 -9.57 -5.75 5.86
CA GLN A 66 -9.26 -6.99 6.55
C GLN A 66 -9.38 -8.22 5.64
N SER A 67 -10.33 -8.19 4.71
CA SER A 67 -10.55 -9.29 3.77
C SER A 67 -9.51 -9.36 2.65
N ASN A 68 -8.72 -8.31 2.46
CA ASN A 68 -7.75 -8.26 1.37
C ASN A 68 -6.44 -8.93 1.78
N LYS A 69 -6.43 -10.25 1.77
CA LYS A 69 -5.27 -11.03 2.21
C LYS A 69 -4.04 -10.81 1.36
N ALA A 70 -4.22 -10.58 0.06
CA ALA A 70 -3.11 -10.33 -0.85
C ALA A 70 -2.38 -9.03 -0.49
N ALA A 71 -3.13 -7.96 -0.20
CA ALA A 71 -2.53 -6.69 0.20
C ALA A 71 -1.85 -6.81 1.55
N ILE A 72 -2.46 -7.50 2.50
CA ILE A 72 -1.86 -7.73 3.82
C ILE A 72 -0.50 -8.39 3.67
N SER A 73 -0.45 -9.47 2.90
CA SER A 73 0.80 -10.19 2.65
C SER A 73 1.83 -9.32 1.97
N LEU A 74 1.41 -8.53 0.98
CA LEU A 74 2.29 -7.64 0.24
C LEU A 74 2.97 -6.61 1.16
N PHE A 75 2.17 -5.93 1.98
CA PHE A 75 2.72 -4.92 2.86
C PHE A 75 3.59 -5.52 3.96
N GLU A 76 3.21 -6.67 4.50
CA GLU A 76 4.04 -7.35 5.51
C GLU A 76 5.38 -7.76 4.93
N HIS A 77 5.40 -8.31 3.72
CA HIS A 77 6.64 -8.68 3.04
C HIS A 77 7.55 -7.48 2.78
N ALA A 78 6.97 -6.32 2.55
CA ALA A 78 7.72 -5.10 2.32
C ALA A 78 8.26 -4.46 3.60
N GLY A 79 7.89 -5.00 4.75
CA GLY A 79 8.37 -4.50 6.04
C GLY A 79 7.39 -3.63 6.78
N PHE A 80 6.20 -3.41 6.25
CA PHE A 80 5.16 -2.68 6.96
C PHE A 80 4.68 -3.49 8.15
N LYS A 81 4.36 -2.81 9.24
CA LYS A 81 3.85 -3.43 10.47
C LYS A 81 2.45 -2.97 10.76
N LEU A 82 1.62 -3.92 11.21
CA LEU A 82 0.25 -3.61 11.62
C LEU A 82 0.28 -2.87 12.96
N ASN A 83 -0.09 -1.60 12.95
CA ASN A 83 -0.05 -0.75 14.12
C ASN A 83 -1.38 -0.11 14.49
N GLY A 84 -2.45 -0.48 13.80
CA GLY A 84 -3.75 0.08 14.13
C GLY A 84 -4.89 -0.67 13.48
N LEU A 85 -6.09 -0.38 13.95
CA LEU A 85 -7.29 -1.07 13.52
C LEU A 85 -8.48 -0.13 13.69
N LYS A 86 -9.27 0.03 12.62
CA LYS A 86 -10.54 0.74 12.69
C LYS A 86 -11.66 -0.27 12.58
N LYS A 87 -12.32 -0.55 13.69
CA LYS A 87 -13.34 -1.59 13.75
C LYS A 87 -14.60 -1.19 12.99
N GLN A 88 -15.13 -2.14 12.23
CA GLN A 88 -16.40 -1.96 11.50
C GLN A 88 -16.40 -0.69 10.66
N TRP A 89 -15.27 -0.39 10.05
CA TRP A 89 -15.06 0.86 9.33
C TRP A 89 -15.70 0.86 7.95
N ILE A 90 -15.82 -0.33 7.35
CA ILE A 90 -16.30 -0.46 5.98
C ILE A 90 -17.55 -1.33 5.98
N ARG A 91 -18.60 -0.81 5.36
CA ARG A 91 -19.84 -1.56 5.18
C ARG A 91 -19.75 -2.34 3.88
N LYS A 92 -19.96 -3.65 3.97
CA LYS A 92 -19.94 -4.54 2.83
C LYS A 92 -21.18 -5.41 2.85
N GLN A 93 -22.16 -5.09 1.98
CA GLN A 93 -23.48 -5.73 1.98
C GLN A 93 -24.14 -5.60 3.35
N GLU A 94 -24.41 -6.72 4.03
CA GLU A 94 -25.08 -6.72 5.33
C GLU A 94 -24.10 -6.85 6.50
N ALA A 95 -22.82 -6.77 6.21
CA ALA A 95 -21.78 -6.93 7.22
C ALA A 95 -20.83 -5.75 7.21
N TYR A 96 -20.04 -5.66 8.26
CA TYR A 96 -18.99 -4.65 8.35
C TYR A 96 -17.65 -5.36 8.47
N GLU A 97 -16.60 -4.73 7.93
CA GLU A 97 -15.26 -5.25 8.14
C GLU A 97 -14.34 -4.16 8.67
N ASP A 98 -13.26 -4.60 9.28
CA ASP A 98 -12.29 -3.71 9.87
C ASP A 98 -11.34 -3.19 8.82
N LEU A 99 -10.79 -2.00 9.07
CA LEU A 99 -9.72 -1.42 8.27
C LEU A 99 -8.44 -1.52 9.06
N LEU A 100 -7.43 -2.16 8.46
CA LEU A 100 -6.12 -2.34 9.08
C LEU A 100 -5.20 -1.19 8.72
N PHE A 101 -4.42 -0.72 9.68
CA PHE A 101 -3.48 0.38 9.49
C PHE A 101 -2.05 -0.12 9.63
N PHE A 102 -1.31 -0.08 8.53
CA PHE A 102 0.08 -0.50 8.46
C PHE A 102 1.00 0.70 8.36
N GLN A 103 2.18 0.59 8.93
CA GLN A 103 3.19 1.65 8.88
C GLN A 103 4.57 1.09 8.54
N LEU A 104 5.33 1.87 7.78
CA LEU A 104 6.74 1.59 7.49
C LEU A 104 7.54 2.84 7.79
N MET A 105 8.49 2.74 8.71
CA MET A 105 9.39 3.85 9.02
C MET A 105 10.60 3.81 8.09
N ASN A 106 10.91 4.94 7.46
CA ASN A 106 12.06 5.11 6.58
C ASN A 106 13.28 5.56 7.37
N THR A 107 13.77 4.67 8.20
CA THR A 107 14.94 5.01 9.03
C THR A 107 16.16 4.20 8.65
#